data_cb97f0ccc1f99e6cea499940a597bac3
#
_entry.id   cb97f0ccc1f99e6cea499940a597bac3
#
_cell.length_a   1.000
_cell.length_b   1.000
_cell.length_c   1.000
_cell.angle_alpha   90.00
_cell.angle_beta   90.00
_cell.angle_gamma   90.00
#
_symmetry.space_group_name_H-M   'P 1'
#
loop_
_entity.id
_entity.type
_entity.pdbx_description
1 polymer ?
#
loop_
_entity_poly.entity_id
_entity_poly.type
_entity_poly.pdbx_seq_one_letter_code
_entity_poly.pdbx_strand_id
1 'polypeptide(L)'
;MAKKALNGKIYTSEGTAYSVNEKLPMLADNIRVKDCSFKVGDIEIEPFSLSHDAEDPVGFSVQSGGKRVTIITDTGVATKEMLSIAAKSDLLVLEANHEVNILHCSSYPYELKRRILSDHGHLSNDAAAEFIYEVEQLRTSGGEGMTSGKQKILLAHLSRENNSPMQSMLTIKNRLFEEDM
;
A
#
# COMPACT_ATOMS: atom_id res chain seq x y z
N MET A 1 17.06 25.23 8.96
CA MET A 1 17.51 24.66 7.67
C MET A 1 16.40 23.90 6.89
N ALA A 2 15.36 23.35 7.52
CA ALA A 2 14.29 22.62 6.81
C ALA A 2 13.40 23.48 5.89
N LYS A 3 13.21 24.77 6.17
CA LYS A 3 12.35 25.67 5.35
C LYS A 3 12.77 25.84 3.88
N LYS A 4 13.99 25.51 3.52
CA LYS A 4 14.51 25.67 2.15
C LYS A 4 14.36 24.41 1.27
N ALA A 5 13.99 23.27 1.83
CA ALA A 5 13.97 22.00 1.12
C ALA A 5 12.58 21.60 0.56
N LEU A 6 11.48 22.21 1.02
CA LEU A 6 10.12 21.88 0.61
C LEU A 6 9.42 23.10 0.01
N ASN A 7 9.76 23.44 -1.23
CA ASN A 7 8.96 24.39 -2.04
C ASN A 7 7.71 23.73 -2.66
N GLY A 8 7.41 22.46 -2.31
CA GLY A 8 6.32 21.69 -2.87
C GLY A 8 5.07 21.70 -2.00
N LYS A 9 3.92 21.45 -2.60
CA LYS A 9 2.67 21.16 -1.90
C LYS A 9 2.70 19.71 -1.40
N ILE A 10 2.19 19.49 -0.19
CA ILE A 10 2.03 18.18 0.45
C ILE A 10 0.53 17.89 0.44
N TYR A 11 0.12 16.88 -0.31
CA TYR A 11 -1.27 16.43 -0.33
C TYR A 11 -1.42 15.28 0.65
N THR A 12 -2.45 15.34 1.50
CA THR A 12 -2.65 14.38 2.58
C THR A 12 -4.11 14.34 3.01
N SER A 13 -4.51 13.29 3.76
CA SER A 13 -5.79 13.19 4.44
C SER A 13 -5.92 14.20 5.59
N GLU A 14 -7.13 14.41 6.10
CA GLU A 14 -7.39 15.38 7.17
C GLU A 14 -6.68 14.99 8.48
N GLY A 15 -6.79 13.74 8.91
CA GLY A 15 -6.14 13.27 10.14
C GLY A 15 -4.63 13.37 10.08
N THR A 16 -4.02 13.00 8.94
CA THR A 16 -2.58 13.18 8.74
C THR A 16 -2.18 14.66 8.73
N ALA A 17 -2.99 15.55 8.14
CA ALA A 17 -2.74 16.99 8.15
C ALA A 17 -2.72 17.54 9.58
N TYR A 18 -3.69 17.11 10.40
CA TYR A 18 -3.76 17.48 11.83
C TYR A 18 -2.48 17.07 12.57
N SER A 19 -2.09 15.81 12.49
CA SER A 19 -0.88 15.27 13.14
C SER A 19 0.41 15.94 12.67
N VAL A 20 0.51 16.26 11.38
CA VAL A 20 1.69 16.96 10.83
C VAL A 20 1.74 18.41 11.33
N ASN A 21 0.62 19.10 11.39
CA ASN A 21 0.57 20.48 11.89
C ASN A 21 0.97 20.57 13.37
N GLU A 22 0.59 19.58 14.19
CA GLU A 22 1.01 19.53 15.59
C GLU A 22 2.52 19.30 15.74
N LYS A 23 3.06 18.33 14.98
CA LYS A 23 4.47 17.89 15.12
C LYS A 23 5.44 18.75 14.33
N LEU A 24 5.01 19.29 13.21
CA LEU A 24 5.83 20.03 12.23
C LEU A 24 5.12 21.29 11.72
N PRO A 25 4.78 22.25 12.60
CA PRO A 25 3.98 23.45 12.25
C PRO A 25 4.61 24.30 11.13
N MET A 26 5.93 24.15 10.89
CA MET A 26 6.61 24.84 9.79
C MET A 26 6.20 24.36 8.39
N LEU A 27 5.48 23.24 8.28
CA LEU A 27 4.97 22.69 7.03
C LEU A 27 3.51 23.06 6.75
N ALA A 28 2.80 23.69 7.69
CA ALA A 28 1.37 23.99 7.60
C ALA A 28 0.98 24.69 6.29
N ASP A 29 1.76 25.69 5.88
CA ASP A 29 1.51 26.44 4.64
C ASP A 29 1.62 25.59 3.35
N ASN A 30 2.30 24.45 3.44
CA ASN A 30 2.50 23.53 2.32
C ASN A 30 1.41 22.46 2.23
N ILE A 31 0.66 22.21 3.31
CA ILE A 31 -0.33 21.13 3.38
C ILE A 31 -1.58 21.49 2.59
N ARG A 32 -2.10 20.50 1.88
CA ARG A 32 -3.36 20.54 1.15
C ARG A 32 -4.12 19.24 1.44
N VAL A 33 -5.19 19.35 2.23
CA VAL A 33 -6.06 18.21 2.53
C VAL A 33 -6.82 17.79 1.29
N LYS A 34 -6.84 16.49 1.01
CA LYS A 34 -7.52 15.86 -0.09
C LYS A 34 -8.06 14.48 0.31
N ASP A 35 -9.36 14.42 0.56
CA ASP A 35 -10.09 13.20 0.95
C ASP A 35 -10.87 12.59 -0.23
N CYS A 36 -10.79 13.21 -1.40
CA CYS A 36 -11.38 12.72 -2.65
C CYS A 36 -10.40 12.89 -3.80
N SER A 37 -10.74 12.30 -4.94
CA SER A 37 -9.93 12.40 -6.17
C SER A 37 -9.65 13.85 -6.56
N PHE A 38 -8.42 14.13 -6.94
CA PHE A 38 -7.94 15.46 -7.33
C PHE A 38 -6.90 15.37 -8.44
N LYS A 39 -6.56 16.53 -9.05
CA LYS A 39 -5.54 16.62 -10.11
C LYS A 39 -4.40 17.54 -9.72
N VAL A 40 -3.20 17.14 -10.13
CA VAL A 40 -1.99 17.95 -10.08
C VAL A 40 -1.39 17.96 -11.49
N GLY A 41 -1.63 19.03 -12.24
CA GLY A 41 -1.36 19.05 -13.68
C GLY A 41 -2.25 18.03 -14.41
N ASP A 42 -1.62 17.14 -15.16
CA ASP A 42 -2.25 16.04 -15.91
C ASP A 42 -2.30 14.71 -15.08
N ILE A 43 -1.82 14.73 -13.86
CA ILE A 43 -1.84 13.58 -12.96
C ILE A 43 -3.14 13.60 -12.16
N GLU A 44 -3.93 12.52 -12.26
CA GLU A 44 -5.10 12.28 -11.42
C GLU A 44 -4.72 11.37 -10.25
N ILE A 45 -5.14 11.75 -9.06
CA ILE A 45 -4.80 11.06 -7.80
C ILE A 45 -6.09 10.75 -7.06
N GLU A 46 -6.29 9.49 -6.72
CA GLU A 46 -7.42 8.96 -5.98
C GLU A 46 -6.90 8.36 -4.67
N PRO A 47 -7.12 9.02 -3.51
CA PRO A 47 -6.86 8.44 -2.21
C PRO A 47 -7.94 7.42 -1.86
N PHE A 48 -7.57 6.37 -1.11
CA PHE A 48 -8.49 5.38 -0.54
C PHE A 48 -8.01 4.92 0.83
N SER A 49 -8.94 4.52 1.70
CA SER A 49 -8.63 4.16 3.08
C SER A 49 -7.80 2.88 3.18
N LEU A 50 -6.87 2.88 4.13
CA LEU A 50 -6.10 1.72 4.56
C LEU A 50 -6.47 1.36 6.01
N SER A 51 -6.15 0.14 6.43
CA SER A 51 -6.31 -0.29 7.83
C SER A 51 -4.96 -0.32 8.52
N HIS A 52 -4.62 0.76 9.22
CA HIS A 52 -3.37 0.89 9.95
C HIS A 52 -3.55 1.69 11.23
N ASP A 53 -2.64 1.56 12.18
CA ASP A 53 -2.65 2.29 13.45
C ASP A 53 -2.12 3.73 13.34
N ALA A 54 -2.64 4.47 12.36
CA ALA A 54 -2.39 5.89 12.13
C ALA A 54 -3.71 6.66 12.17
N GLU A 55 -3.65 7.99 12.29
CA GLU A 55 -4.84 8.85 12.43
C GLU A 55 -5.82 8.74 11.25
N ASP A 56 -5.30 8.62 10.03
CA ASP A 56 -6.10 8.56 8.83
C ASP A 56 -5.23 8.03 7.66
N PRO A 57 -4.94 6.71 7.67
CA PRO A 57 -4.02 6.10 6.70
C PRO A 57 -4.71 5.96 5.34
N VAL A 58 -4.01 6.37 4.27
CA VAL A 58 -4.51 6.32 2.90
C VAL A 58 -3.49 5.70 1.94
N GLY A 59 -3.99 4.86 1.05
CA GLY A 59 -3.32 4.45 -0.17
C GLY A 59 -3.64 5.41 -1.32
N PHE A 60 -2.93 5.28 -2.42
CA PHE A 60 -3.11 6.15 -3.58
C PHE A 60 -3.18 5.36 -4.88
N SER A 61 -4.15 5.70 -5.71
CA SER A 61 -4.17 5.33 -7.12
C SER A 61 -3.84 6.58 -7.95
N VAL A 62 -2.80 6.50 -8.76
CA VAL A 62 -2.25 7.65 -9.52
C VAL A 62 -2.31 7.32 -11.00
N GLN A 63 -2.93 8.20 -11.79
CA GLN A 63 -3.10 8.01 -13.22
C GLN A 63 -2.57 9.20 -14.02
N SER A 64 -1.81 8.91 -15.07
CA SER A 64 -1.37 9.89 -16.09
C SER A 64 -1.02 9.17 -17.39
N GLY A 65 -1.23 9.81 -18.54
CA GLY A 65 -0.89 9.26 -19.84
C GLY A 65 -1.51 7.89 -20.17
N GLY A 66 -2.70 7.60 -19.62
CA GLY A 66 -3.37 6.31 -19.78
C GLY A 66 -2.74 5.16 -18.99
N LYS A 67 -1.84 5.45 -18.05
CA LYS A 67 -1.22 4.49 -17.14
C LYS A 67 -1.61 4.77 -15.71
N ARG A 68 -1.85 3.69 -14.94
CA ARG A 68 -2.27 3.76 -13.54
C ARG A 68 -1.30 2.99 -12.65
N VAL A 69 -0.91 3.62 -11.55
CA VAL A 69 -0.10 3.02 -10.48
C VAL A 69 -0.93 3.05 -9.20
N THR A 70 -1.06 1.92 -8.52
CA THR A 70 -1.70 1.84 -7.20
C THR A 70 -0.66 1.48 -6.15
N ILE A 71 -0.68 2.20 -5.03
CA ILE A 71 0.28 2.04 -3.91
C ILE A 71 -0.50 1.67 -2.67
N ILE A 72 -0.22 0.48 -2.13
CA ILE A 72 -0.82 -0.09 -0.93
C ILE A 72 0.30 -0.52 0.01
N THR A 73 0.59 0.29 1.01
CA THR A 73 1.55 0.02 2.09
C THR A 73 0.94 0.43 3.41
N ASP A 74 1.40 -0.17 4.50
CA ASP A 74 0.88 0.11 5.84
C ASP A 74 -0.61 -0.24 5.97
N THR A 75 -0.92 -1.53 5.75
CA THR A 75 -2.26 -2.07 5.97
C THR A 75 -2.19 -3.49 6.52
N GLY A 76 -3.00 -3.79 7.54
CA GLY A 76 -3.09 -5.13 8.12
C GLY A 76 -4.07 -6.06 7.40
N VAL A 77 -4.97 -5.50 6.57
CA VAL A 77 -5.99 -6.27 5.84
C VAL A 77 -6.14 -5.80 4.40
N ALA A 78 -6.52 -6.73 3.53
CA ALA A 78 -6.98 -6.45 2.18
C ALA A 78 -8.50 -6.21 2.19
N THR A 79 -8.96 -5.12 1.58
CA THR A 79 -10.39 -4.83 1.43
C THR A 79 -10.85 -5.03 0.00
N LYS A 80 -12.17 -5.25 -0.19
CA LYS A 80 -12.76 -5.35 -1.54
C LYS A 80 -12.55 -4.08 -2.37
N GLU A 81 -12.53 -2.92 -1.72
CA GLU A 81 -12.23 -1.65 -2.36
C GLU A 81 -10.80 -1.62 -2.90
N MET A 82 -9.82 -2.00 -2.06
CA MET A 82 -8.41 -2.08 -2.48
C MET A 82 -8.23 -3.05 -3.64
N LEU A 83 -8.87 -4.22 -3.62
CA LEU A 83 -8.84 -5.19 -4.72
C LEU A 83 -9.37 -4.59 -6.03
N SER A 84 -10.53 -3.92 -5.95
CA SER A 84 -11.15 -3.27 -7.12
C SER A 84 -10.28 -2.16 -7.71
N ILE A 85 -9.63 -1.36 -6.87
CA ILE A 85 -8.73 -0.28 -7.30
C ILE A 85 -7.44 -0.87 -7.89
N ALA A 86 -6.85 -1.86 -7.20
CA ALA A 86 -5.61 -2.52 -7.63
C ALA A 86 -5.78 -3.24 -8.98
N ALA A 87 -6.93 -3.87 -9.22
CA ALA A 87 -7.21 -4.57 -10.47
C ALA A 87 -7.20 -3.65 -11.71
N LYS A 88 -7.42 -2.36 -11.53
CA LYS A 88 -7.41 -1.34 -12.61
C LYS A 88 -6.03 -0.77 -12.89
N SER A 89 -4.99 -1.17 -12.17
CA SER A 89 -3.64 -0.59 -12.31
C SER A 89 -2.75 -1.36 -13.28
N ASP A 90 -1.85 -0.64 -13.95
CA ASP A 90 -0.76 -1.22 -14.74
C ASP A 90 0.42 -1.65 -13.86
N LEU A 91 0.64 -0.92 -12.76
CA LEU A 91 1.63 -1.23 -11.74
C LEU A 91 0.98 -1.20 -10.36
N LEU A 92 1.10 -2.30 -9.63
CA LEU A 92 0.73 -2.41 -8.23
C LEU A 92 1.99 -2.39 -7.37
N VAL A 93 2.10 -1.41 -6.49
CA VAL A 93 3.09 -1.36 -5.40
C VAL A 93 2.40 -1.88 -4.15
N LEU A 94 2.75 -3.08 -3.72
CA LEU A 94 2.06 -3.79 -2.64
C LEU A 94 3.01 -4.10 -1.50
N GLU A 95 2.54 -3.87 -0.29
CA GLU A 95 3.23 -4.32 0.91
C GLU A 95 3.39 -5.85 0.93
N ALA A 96 4.59 -6.31 1.30
CA ALA A 96 4.89 -7.68 1.70
C ALA A 96 5.83 -7.58 2.91
N ASN A 97 5.27 -7.22 4.06
CA ASN A 97 6.07 -6.73 5.18
C ASN A 97 6.92 -7.82 5.81
N HIS A 98 6.33 -8.96 6.15
CA HIS A 98 7.00 -9.97 6.94
C HIS A 98 6.67 -11.40 6.52
N GLU A 99 7.60 -12.29 6.78
CA GLU A 99 7.37 -13.73 6.79
C GLU A 99 6.87 -14.13 8.18
N VAL A 100 5.71 -14.75 8.26
CA VAL A 100 5.02 -15.05 9.52
C VAL A 100 5.89 -15.89 10.47
N ASN A 101 6.55 -16.92 9.95
CA ASN A 101 7.40 -17.81 10.75
C ASN A 101 8.66 -17.09 11.26
N ILE A 102 9.26 -16.22 10.45
CA ILE A 102 10.42 -15.41 10.86
C ILE A 102 10.01 -14.44 11.95
N LEU A 103 8.87 -13.76 11.80
CA LEU A 103 8.34 -12.85 12.80
C LEU A 103 8.09 -13.57 14.14
N HIS A 104 7.48 -14.75 14.12
CA HIS A 104 7.26 -15.53 15.35
C HIS A 104 8.56 -15.91 16.06
N CYS A 105 9.59 -16.28 15.31
CA CYS A 105 10.90 -16.65 15.84
C CYS A 105 11.81 -15.46 16.17
N SER A 106 11.45 -14.23 15.77
CA SER A 106 12.27 -13.05 15.98
C SER A 106 12.40 -12.63 17.44
N SER A 107 13.37 -11.77 17.72
CA SER A 107 13.58 -11.18 19.05
C SER A 107 12.57 -10.08 19.45
N TYR A 108 11.61 -9.77 18.59
CA TYR A 108 10.63 -8.73 18.87
C TYR A 108 9.79 -9.07 20.11
N PRO A 109 9.46 -8.07 20.96
CA PRO A 109 8.52 -8.25 22.06
C PRO A 109 7.16 -8.77 21.58
N TYR A 110 6.50 -9.55 22.41
CA TYR A 110 5.21 -10.16 22.08
C TYR A 110 4.15 -9.14 21.62
N GLU A 111 4.05 -7.99 22.30
CA GLU A 111 3.10 -6.95 21.96
C GLU A 111 3.37 -6.33 20.57
N LEU A 112 4.65 -6.20 20.17
CA LEU A 112 5.02 -5.73 18.85
C LEU A 112 4.63 -6.76 17.77
N LYS A 113 4.87 -8.06 18.03
CA LYS A 113 4.42 -9.12 17.11
C LYS A 113 2.90 -9.11 16.94
N ARG A 114 2.15 -9.01 18.03
CA ARG A 114 0.69 -8.89 17.99
C ARG A 114 0.23 -7.70 17.17
N ARG A 115 0.85 -6.54 17.35
CA ARG A 115 0.54 -5.32 16.60
C ARG A 115 0.79 -5.54 15.10
N ILE A 116 1.94 -6.09 14.72
CA ILE A 116 2.29 -6.35 13.31
C ILE A 116 1.29 -7.31 12.65
N LEU A 117 0.84 -8.34 13.37
CA LEU A 117 -0.09 -9.36 12.89
C LEU A 117 -1.57 -8.95 12.98
N SER A 118 -1.88 -7.77 13.51
CA SER A 118 -3.27 -7.32 13.66
C SER A 118 -3.84 -6.73 12.37
N ASP A 119 -5.16 -6.57 12.32
CA ASP A 119 -5.87 -5.92 11.21
C ASP A 119 -5.43 -4.46 10.97
N HIS A 120 -4.78 -3.84 11.95
CA HIS A 120 -4.19 -2.51 11.85
C HIS A 120 -2.65 -2.54 11.79
N GLY A 121 -2.08 -3.70 11.54
CA GLY A 121 -0.65 -3.91 11.39
C GLY A 121 -0.20 -3.86 9.93
N HIS A 122 0.38 -4.97 9.45
CA HIS A 122 0.98 -5.06 8.13
C HIS A 122 0.66 -6.38 7.42
N LEU A 123 0.55 -6.35 6.09
CA LEU A 123 0.38 -7.56 5.28
C LEU A 123 1.62 -8.47 5.37
N SER A 124 1.40 -9.74 5.66
CA SER A 124 2.42 -10.78 5.52
C SER A 124 2.68 -11.10 4.05
N ASN A 125 3.74 -11.88 3.79
CA ASN A 125 4.00 -12.38 2.45
C ASN A 125 2.86 -13.25 1.91
N ASP A 126 2.26 -14.10 2.76
CA ASP A 126 1.10 -14.93 2.39
C ASP A 126 -0.13 -14.08 2.06
N ALA A 127 -0.45 -13.08 2.89
CA ALA A 127 -1.57 -12.17 2.64
C ALA A 127 -1.36 -11.34 1.37
N ALA A 128 -0.12 -10.93 1.08
CA ALA A 128 0.21 -10.26 -0.17
C ALA A 128 0.04 -11.18 -1.39
N ALA A 129 0.38 -12.47 -1.27
CA ALA A 129 0.17 -13.46 -2.33
C ALA A 129 -1.31 -13.65 -2.63
N GLU A 130 -2.13 -13.80 -1.58
CA GLU A 130 -3.58 -13.94 -1.71
C GLU A 130 -4.21 -12.71 -2.35
N PHE A 131 -3.79 -11.50 -1.94
CA PHE A 131 -4.22 -10.25 -2.57
C PHE A 131 -3.89 -10.22 -4.07
N ILE A 132 -2.68 -10.63 -4.45
CA ILE A 132 -2.26 -10.67 -5.86
C ILE A 132 -3.12 -11.67 -6.65
N TYR A 133 -3.39 -12.84 -6.08
CA TYR A 133 -4.24 -13.85 -6.71
C TYR A 133 -5.66 -13.32 -6.96
N GLU A 134 -6.29 -12.75 -5.94
CA GLU A 134 -7.65 -12.18 -6.05
C GLU A 134 -7.69 -11.03 -7.07
N VAL A 135 -6.68 -10.16 -7.11
CA VAL A 135 -6.56 -9.10 -8.12
C VAL A 135 -6.50 -9.69 -9.53
N GLU A 136 -5.71 -10.75 -9.76
CA GLU A 136 -5.60 -11.38 -11.07
C GLU A 136 -6.93 -12.06 -11.48
N GLN A 137 -7.64 -12.69 -10.55
CA GLN A 137 -8.97 -13.24 -10.80
C GLN A 137 -9.97 -12.15 -11.24
N LEU A 138 -9.96 -11.00 -10.58
CA LEU A 138 -10.80 -9.87 -10.97
C LEU A 138 -10.43 -9.35 -12.38
N ARG A 139 -9.16 -9.29 -12.70
CA ARG A 139 -8.65 -8.83 -14.03
C ARG A 139 -9.05 -9.79 -15.14
N THR A 140 -8.92 -11.09 -14.90
CA THR A 140 -9.27 -12.15 -15.88
C THR A 140 -10.79 -12.28 -16.09
N SER A 141 -11.59 -11.95 -15.09
CA SER A 141 -13.06 -11.93 -15.22
C SER A 141 -13.60 -10.78 -16.11
N GLY A 142 -12.76 -9.82 -16.47
CA GLY A 142 -13.10 -8.80 -17.49
C GLY A 142 -14.03 -7.70 -17.00
N GLY A 143 -13.89 -7.22 -15.77
CA GLY A 143 -14.68 -6.12 -15.21
C GLY A 143 -14.44 -4.78 -15.91
N GLU A 144 -15.37 -3.84 -15.73
CA GLU A 144 -15.29 -2.50 -16.29
C GLU A 144 -14.07 -1.72 -15.78
N GLY A 145 -13.32 -1.09 -16.68
CA GLY A 145 -12.14 -0.26 -16.38
C GLY A 145 -10.85 -1.05 -16.15
N MET A 146 -10.83 -2.36 -16.44
CA MET A 146 -9.60 -3.16 -16.36
C MET A 146 -8.62 -2.77 -17.47
N THR A 147 -7.32 -2.67 -17.09
CA THR A 147 -6.27 -2.40 -18.09
C THR A 147 -5.99 -3.65 -18.92
N SER A 148 -5.80 -3.48 -20.23
CA SER A 148 -5.38 -4.56 -21.11
C SER A 148 -3.89 -4.88 -20.88
N GLY A 149 -3.56 -6.15 -20.66
CA GLY A 149 -2.19 -6.63 -20.49
C GLY A 149 -1.83 -7.04 -19.08
N LYS A 150 -0.60 -7.57 -18.92
CA LYS A 150 -0.11 -8.05 -17.63
C LYS A 150 0.18 -6.88 -16.68
N GLN A 151 -0.35 -6.96 -15.46
CA GLN A 151 0.00 -6.05 -14.39
C GLN A 151 1.45 -6.30 -13.95
N LYS A 152 2.17 -5.24 -13.66
CA LYS A 152 3.47 -5.32 -12.97
C LYS A 152 3.24 -5.19 -11.47
N ILE A 153 3.97 -5.98 -10.69
CA ILE A 153 3.89 -5.94 -9.23
C ILE A 153 5.26 -5.60 -8.66
N LEU A 154 5.31 -4.63 -7.78
CA LEU A 154 6.48 -4.25 -7.01
C LEU A 154 6.19 -4.50 -5.53
N LEU A 155 6.88 -5.47 -4.94
CA LEU A 155 6.81 -5.70 -3.50
C LEU A 155 7.55 -4.60 -2.75
N ALA A 156 6.89 -4.02 -1.76
CA ALA A 156 7.37 -2.86 -1.02
C ALA A 156 7.20 -3.03 0.49
N HIS A 157 7.71 -2.08 1.26
CA HIS A 157 7.58 -2.00 2.72
C HIS A 157 8.02 -3.27 3.46
N LEU A 158 9.08 -3.93 2.96
CA LEU A 158 9.63 -5.15 3.55
C LEU A 158 10.32 -4.85 4.89
N SER A 159 10.00 -5.63 5.92
CA SER A 159 10.69 -5.58 7.21
C SER A 159 12.16 -5.98 7.04
N ARG A 160 13.06 -5.19 7.61
CA ARG A 160 14.51 -5.49 7.59
C ARG A 160 14.87 -6.68 8.48
N GLU A 161 14.09 -6.92 9.54
CA GLU A 161 14.35 -7.95 10.54
C GLU A 161 13.57 -9.24 10.26
N ASN A 162 12.38 -9.13 9.66
CA ASN A 162 11.47 -10.27 9.54
C ASN A 162 11.16 -10.63 8.09
N ASN A 163 11.95 -10.11 7.13
CA ASN A 163 11.79 -10.41 5.71
C ASN A 163 13.08 -10.18 4.92
N SER A 164 13.04 -10.56 3.65
CA SER A 164 14.02 -10.16 2.65
C SER A 164 13.37 -10.14 1.26
N PRO A 165 13.93 -9.44 0.26
CA PRO A 165 13.41 -9.48 -1.10
C PRO A 165 13.33 -10.89 -1.70
N MET A 166 14.29 -11.75 -1.35
CA MET A 166 14.30 -13.14 -1.81
C MET A 166 13.18 -13.95 -1.13
N GLN A 167 13.01 -13.81 0.18
CA GLN A 167 11.99 -14.52 0.95
C GLN A 167 10.59 -14.14 0.48
N SER A 168 10.28 -12.84 0.40
CA SER A 168 8.97 -12.37 -0.05
C SER A 168 8.64 -12.87 -1.47
N MET A 169 9.60 -12.79 -2.38
CA MET A 169 9.45 -13.31 -3.75
C MET A 169 9.19 -14.82 -3.78
N LEU A 170 9.90 -15.59 -2.95
CA LEU A 170 9.77 -17.04 -2.89
C LEU A 170 8.41 -17.45 -2.33
N THR A 171 7.99 -16.88 -1.20
CA THR A 171 6.69 -17.17 -0.58
C THR A 171 5.55 -16.86 -1.54
N ILE A 172 5.57 -15.67 -2.15
CA ILE A 172 4.51 -15.25 -3.07
C ILE A 172 4.46 -16.16 -4.31
N LYS A 173 5.60 -16.47 -4.89
CA LYS A 173 5.62 -17.39 -6.05
C LYS A 173 5.09 -18.77 -5.72
N ASN A 174 5.53 -19.35 -4.60
CA ASN A 174 5.07 -20.68 -4.20
C ASN A 174 3.55 -20.69 -3.98
N ARG A 175 3.02 -19.68 -3.31
CA ARG A 175 1.59 -19.54 -3.08
C ARG A 175 0.78 -19.45 -4.39
N LEU A 176 1.21 -18.60 -5.31
CA LEU A 176 0.55 -18.44 -6.61
C LEU A 176 0.60 -19.73 -7.46
N PHE A 177 1.67 -20.51 -7.36
CA PHE A 177 1.75 -21.82 -8.06
C PHE A 177 0.86 -22.88 -7.42
N GLU A 178 0.61 -22.85 -6.10
CA GLU A 178 -0.29 -23.76 -5.41
C GLU A 178 -1.75 -23.52 -5.78
N GLU A 179 -2.15 -22.27 -6.05
CA GLU A 179 -3.52 -21.90 -6.45
C GLU A 179 -3.83 -22.24 -7.92
N ASP A 180 -2.80 -22.40 -8.77
CA ASP A 180 -2.96 -22.75 -10.19
C ASP A 180 -3.03 -24.29 -10.45
N MET A 181 -2.90 -25.13 -9.40
CA MET A 181 -3.00 -26.61 -9.48
C MET A 181 -4.37 -27.12 -9.01
#